data_f87d34f4c723618f024aec0634ff4e29
#
_entry.id   f87d34f4c723618f024aec0634ff4e29
#
_cell.length_a   1.000
_cell.length_b   1.000
_cell.length_c   1.000
_cell.angle_alpha   90.00
_cell.angle_beta   90.00
_cell.angle_gamma   90.00
#
_symmetry.space_group_name_H-M   'P 1'
#
loop_
_entity.id
_entity.type
_entity.pdbx_description
1 polymer ?
#
loop_
_entity_poly.entity_id
_entity_poly.type
_entity_poly.pdbx_seq_one_letter_code
_entity_poly.pdbx_strand_id
1 'polypeptide(L)'
;MNVCLPRLFWMVLIVGMLAACSTPVPLDSSAPTAPAARPVPAGSAAVPGTLTQSKSRWVPVAWSELPGFEGDALHEAWNAWLRSCERPAPAFAPLCGDVRRLTIASPEEQRGWMMQRLQPYRIEALDGGADGLLTGYFEPYLEAARLPGNGFVVPLFAPPADLGQRKPWYTRQQIETLREAQAALQGKAIAWVRDPVQAMVLHIQGSGRLRLQEADGSQRLVRLAFAGTNDQPYKSVGRWLLDQGLVRDATWPGITAWVQQN
;
A
#
# COMPACT_ATOMS: atom_id res chain seq x y z
N MET A 1 -14.80 -48.85 41.17
CA MET A 1 -14.53 -50.32 41.04
C MET A 1 -14.18 -50.60 39.58
N ASN A 2 -13.07 -51.25 39.39
CA ASN A 2 -12.45 -51.81 38.17
C ASN A 2 -11.66 -50.84 37.31
N VAL A 3 -10.38 -50.74 37.52
CA VAL A 3 -9.22 -51.60 37.37
C VAL A 3 -8.77 -51.73 35.90
N CYS A 4 -7.69 -50.99 35.56
CA CYS A 4 -6.36 -51.45 35.12
C CYS A 4 -6.26 -52.27 33.81
N LEU A 5 -5.39 -51.91 32.90
CA LEU A 5 -4.01 -52.36 32.75
C LEU A 5 -3.38 -51.91 31.40
N PRO A 6 -2.06 -51.76 31.33
CA PRO A 6 -1.36 -51.25 30.18
C PRO A 6 -0.89 -52.38 29.26
N ARG A 7 -0.66 -52.06 27.99
CA ARG A 7 0.08 -52.97 27.08
C ARG A 7 1.35 -52.30 26.56
N LEU A 8 2.44 -52.61 27.26
CA LEU A 8 3.79 -52.72 26.72
C LEU A 8 3.85 -53.88 25.73
N PHE A 9 4.53 -53.70 24.61
CA PHE A 9 5.21 -54.73 23.81
C PHE A 9 5.52 -54.10 22.44
N TRP A 10 6.63 -54.07 21.86
CA TRP A 10 7.87 -54.82 21.77
C TRP A 10 8.84 -53.98 20.93
N MET A 11 10.05 -53.82 21.42
CA MET A 11 11.24 -53.39 20.70
C MET A 11 11.72 -54.60 19.86
N VAL A 12 11.91 -54.42 18.55
CA VAL A 12 12.77 -55.31 17.75
C VAL A 12 13.84 -54.48 17.07
N LEU A 13 15.03 -54.63 17.61
CA LEU A 13 16.29 -54.16 17.06
C LEU A 13 16.65 -55.05 15.86
N ILE A 14 16.75 -54.52 14.67
CA ILE A 14 17.42 -55.16 13.53
C ILE A 14 18.65 -54.32 13.17
N VAL A 15 19.79 -54.77 13.65
CA VAL A 15 21.12 -54.33 13.20
C VAL A 15 21.43 -55.10 11.93
N GLY A 16 21.33 -54.43 10.78
CA GLY A 16 21.78 -54.94 9.49
C GLY A 16 23.10 -54.30 9.12
N MET A 17 24.21 -55.03 9.32
CA MET A 17 25.51 -54.69 8.73
C MET A 17 25.43 -54.82 7.22
N LEU A 18 25.59 -53.71 6.51
CA LEU A 18 25.94 -53.68 5.10
C LEU A 18 27.36 -53.14 4.97
N ALA A 19 28.31 -54.10 4.85
CA ALA A 19 29.66 -53.81 4.38
C ALA A 19 29.58 -53.50 2.89
N ALA A 20 29.71 -52.25 2.50
CA ALA A 20 29.89 -51.85 1.12
C ALA A 20 31.39 -51.67 0.86
N CYS A 21 31.97 -52.49 0.00
CA CYS A 21 33.31 -52.38 -0.52
C CYS A 21 33.46 -51.05 -1.27
N SER A 22 34.25 -50.14 -0.74
CA SER A 22 34.69 -48.94 -1.43
C SER A 22 35.88 -49.25 -2.31
N THR A 23 35.65 -49.34 -3.61
CA THR A 23 36.73 -49.24 -4.60
C THR A 23 37.09 -47.77 -4.79
N PRO A 24 38.37 -47.36 -4.70
CA PRO A 24 38.76 -46.03 -5.02
C PRO A 24 38.68 -45.79 -6.53
N VAL A 25 37.78 -44.89 -6.95
CA VAL A 25 37.76 -44.38 -8.31
C VAL A 25 38.85 -43.28 -8.40
N PRO A 26 39.75 -43.32 -9.40
CA PRO A 26 40.71 -42.25 -9.60
C PRO A 26 39.93 -40.95 -9.93
N LEU A 27 40.19 -39.90 -9.16
CA LEU A 27 39.76 -38.54 -9.47
C LEU A 27 40.53 -38.07 -10.70
N ASP A 28 39.93 -38.20 -11.87
CA ASP A 28 40.38 -37.49 -13.06
C ASP A 28 40.03 -36.01 -12.88
N SER A 29 41.06 -35.21 -12.61
CA SER A 29 40.98 -33.77 -12.26
C SER A 29 40.89 -32.92 -13.53
N SER A 30 39.88 -33.20 -14.36
CA SER A 30 39.48 -32.32 -15.46
C SER A 30 38.04 -31.89 -15.26
N ALA A 31 37.87 -30.92 -14.31
CA ALA A 31 36.65 -30.16 -14.26
C ALA A 31 36.50 -29.39 -15.58
N PRO A 32 35.35 -29.51 -16.28
CA PRO A 32 35.10 -28.65 -17.44
C PRO A 32 35.10 -27.21 -16.97
N THR A 33 36.08 -26.44 -17.43
CA THR A 33 36.13 -25.01 -17.27
C THR A 33 34.82 -24.46 -17.85
N ALA A 34 33.95 -23.94 -16.95
CA ALA A 34 32.78 -23.21 -17.37
C ALA A 34 33.22 -22.13 -18.35
N PRO A 35 32.56 -21.96 -19.49
CA PRO A 35 32.93 -20.88 -20.41
C PRO A 35 32.84 -19.57 -19.65
N ALA A 36 33.97 -18.87 -19.58
CA ALA A 36 34.04 -17.53 -19.01
C ALA A 36 32.91 -16.70 -19.62
N ALA A 37 32.01 -16.21 -18.78
CA ALA A 37 30.96 -15.30 -19.19
C ALA A 37 31.68 -14.16 -19.94
N ARG A 38 31.41 -14.03 -21.25
CA ARG A 38 31.88 -12.90 -22.01
C ARG A 38 31.41 -11.64 -21.29
N PRO A 39 32.30 -10.68 -21.00
CA PRO A 39 31.87 -9.38 -20.53
C PRO A 39 30.88 -8.86 -21.58
N VAL A 40 29.63 -8.72 -21.19
CA VAL A 40 28.68 -7.95 -21.97
C VAL A 40 29.29 -6.56 -22.06
N PRO A 41 29.57 -6.01 -23.24
CA PRO A 41 30.10 -4.67 -23.33
C PRO A 41 29.08 -3.80 -22.59
N ALA A 42 29.56 -3.08 -21.57
CA ALA A 42 28.82 -2.00 -20.96
C ALA A 42 28.61 -0.96 -22.08
N GLY A 43 27.53 -1.16 -22.82
CA GLY A 43 27.05 -0.13 -23.72
C GLY A 43 26.78 1.05 -22.83
N SER A 44 27.61 2.09 -22.99
CA SER A 44 27.38 3.39 -22.38
C SER A 44 26.01 3.85 -22.90
N ALA A 45 24.97 3.50 -22.17
CA ALA A 45 23.64 4.02 -22.43
C ALA A 45 23.78 5.54 -22.33
N ALA A 46 23.54 6.25 -23.43
CA ALA A 46 23.59 7.70 -23.41
C ALA A 46 22.71 8.17 -22.26
N VAL A 47 23.28 8.95 -21.35
CA VAL A 47 22.54 9.52 -20.22
C VAL A 47 21.34 10.27 -20.80
N PRO A 48 20.10 9.92 -20.43
CA PRO A 48 18.93 10.61 -20.95
C PRO A 48 19.04 12.11 -20.69
N GLY A 49 18.61 12.93 -21.64
CA GLY A 49 18.57 14.38 -21.44
C GLY A 49 17.52 14.78 -20.38
N THR A 50 17.59 16.01 -19.95
CA THR A 50 16.57 16.61 -19.06
C THR A 50 15.20 16.56 -19.75
N LEU A 51 14.18 16.06 -19.02
CA LEU A 51 12.80 16.01 -19.47
C LEU A 51 12.05 17.22 -18.89
N THR A 52 11.43 18.03 -19.74
CA THR A 52 10.60 19.15 -19.28
C THR A 52 9.12 18.74 -19.29
N GLN A 53 8.48 18.90 -18.15
CA GLN A 53 7.05 18.70 -17.95
C GLN A 53 6.37 20.05 -17.75
N SER A 54 5.04 20.09 -17.73
CA SER A 54 4.26 21.34 -17.60
C SER A 54 4.55 22.12 -16.30
N LYS A 55 4.97 21.44 -15.24
CA LYS A 55 5.21 22.03 -13.91
C LYS A 55 6.55 21.65 -13.29
N SER A 56 7.41 20.92 -14.00
CA SER A 56 8.68 20.44 -13.45
C SER A 56 9.69 20.14 -14.54
N ARG A 57 10.95 20.11 -14.16
CA ARG A 57 12.06 19.56 -14.93
C ARG A 57 12.57 18.30 -14.25
N TRP A 58 12.89 17.29 -15.01
CA TRP A 58 13.44 16.03 -14.53
C TRP A 58 14.89 15.94 -15.03
N VAL A 59 15.82 16.20 -14.13
CA VAL A 59 17.25 16.21 -14.41
C VAL A 59 17.83 14.85 -14.09
N PRO A 60 18.38 14.12 -15.08
CA PRO A 60 18.98 12.82 -14.79
C PRO A 60 20.18 12.99 -13.88
N VAL A 61 20.32 12.11 -12.90
CA VAL A 61 21.41 12.10 -11.93
C VAL A 61 22.04 10.71 -11.87
N ALA A 62 23.27 10.64 -11.38
CA ALA A 62 23.89 9.35 -11.08
C ALA A 62 23.29 8.74 -9.80
N TRP A 63 23.32 7.43 -9.68
CA TRP A 63 22.89 6.73 -8.47
C TRP A 63 23.65 7.18 -7.22
N SER A 64 24.94 7.51 -7.38
CA SER A 64 25.78 8.04 -6.29
C SER A 64 25.38 9.44 -5.80
N GLU A 65 24.58 10.18 -6.58
CA GLU A 65 24.08 11.50 -6.19
C GLU A 65 22.81 11.42 -5.33
N LEU A 66 22.21 10.22 -5.19
CA LEU A 66 21.04 10.04 -4.35
C LEU A 66 21.45 10.00 -2.88
N PRO A 67 20.96 10.92 -2.04
CA PRO A 67 21.29 10.92 -0.62
C PRO A 67 20.88 9.62 0.07
N GLY A 68 21.81 8.97 0.77
CA GLY A 68 21.52 7.73 1.51
C GLY A 68 21.38 6.46 0.68
N PHE A 69 21.49 6.54 -0.65
CA PHE A 69 21.28 5.41 -1.55
C PHE A 69 22.18 4.19 -1.26
N GLU A 70 23.43 4.42 -0.82
CA GLU A 70 24.35 3.32 -0.53
C GLU A 70 23.86 2.44 0.62
N GLY A 71 23.22 3.05 1.62
CA GLY A 71 22.65 2.35 2.78
C GLY A 71 21.21 1.89 2.60
N ASP A 72 20.59 2.15 1.45
CA ASP A 72 19.17 1.80 1.22
C ASP A 72 19.01 0.32 0.85
N ALA A 73 18.12 -0.34 1.55
CA ALA A 73 17.74 -1.72 1.34
C ALA A 73 16.73 -1.87 0.18
N LEU A 74 17.13 -1.52 -1.04
CA LEU A 74 16.26 -1.48 -2.23
C LEU A 74 15.45 -2.76 -2.48
N HIS A 75 15.97 -3.92 -2.04
CA HIS A 75 15.28 -5.21 -2.17
C HIS A 75 13.94 -5.24 -1.40
N GLU A 76 13.76 -4.44 -0.37
CA GLU A 76 12.48 -4.34 0.35
C GLU A 76 11.35 -3.82 -0.54
N ALA A 77 11.67 -3.06 -1.58
CA ALA A 77 10.70 -2.61 -2.57
C ALA A 77 10.26 -3.71 -3.56
N TRP A 78 10.87 -4.92 -3.53
CA TRP A 78 10.61 -5.95 -4.54
C TRP A 78 9.15 -6.42 -4.53
N ASN A 79 8.55 -6.55 -3.35
CA ASN A 79 7.13 -6.88 -3.24
C ASN A 79 6.22 -5.81 -3.87
N ALA A 80 6.61 -4.54 -3.80
CA ALA A 80 5.88 -3.45 -4.46
C ALA A 80 6.00 -3.56 -5.98
N TRP A 81 7.18 -3.92 -6.51
CA TRP A 81 7.36 -4.21 -7.94
C TRP A 81 6.47 -5.36 -8.41
N LEU A 82 6.42 -6.47 -7.68
CA LEU A 82 5.55 -7.61 -8.00
C LEU A 82 4.08 -7.21 -8.05
N ARG A 83 3.61 -6.44 -7.06
CA ARG A 83 2.24 -5.92 -7.03
C ARG A 83 1.95 -4.98 -8.19
N SER A 84 2.90 -4.10 -8.53
CA SER A 84 2.77 -3.22 -9.68
C SER A 84 2.67 -4.01 -11.00
N CYS A 85 3.31 -5.18 -11.08
CA CYS A 85 3.26 -6.05 -12.24
C CYS A 85 1.96 -6.88 -12.37
N GLU A 86 1.04 -6.79 -11.41
CA GLU A 86 -0.33 -7.33 -11.57
C GLU A 86 -1.17 -6.47 -12.56
N ARG A 87 -0.95 -5.15 -12.54
CA ARG A 87 -1.57 -4.16 -13.45
C ARG A 87 -0.56 -3.08 -13.83
N PRO A 88 0.42 -3.41 -14.67
CA PRO A 88 1.54 -2.51 -14.92
C PRO A 88 1.13 -1.30 -15.74
N ALA A 89 1.65 -0.12 -15.37
CA ALA A 89 1.63 1.03 -16.28
C ALA A 89 2.44 0.71 -17.55
N PRO A 90 2.08 1.25 -18.73
CA PRO A 90 2.71 0.92 -20.00
C PRO A 90 4.24 1.02 -19.99
N ALA A 91 4.79 2.04 -19.32
CA ALA A 91 6.24 2.24 -19.21
C ALA A 91 6.97 1.14 -18.44
N PHE A 92 6.30 0.47 -17.48
CA PHE A 92 6.89 -0.56 -16.63
C PHE A 92 6.55 -1.99 -17.07
N ALA A 93 5.55 -2.17 -17.92
CA ALA A 93 5.13 -3.49 -18.40
C ALA A 93 6.28 -4.35 -18.94
N PRO A 94 7.24 -3.81 -19.73
CA PRO A 94 8.38 -4.57 -20.23
C PRO A 94 9.32 -5.12 -19.15
N LEU A 95 9.34 -4.51 -17.95
CA LEU A 95 10.20 -4.91 -16.83
C LEU A 95 9.65 -6.10 -16.06
N CYS A 96 8.35 -6.38 -16.17
CA CYS A 96 7.67 -7.35 -15.30
C CYS A 96 8.12 -8.79 -15.47
N GLY A 97 8.65 -9.17 -16.65
CA GLY A 97 9.28 -10.47 -16.86
C GLY A 97 10.50 -10.66 -15.95
N ASP A 98 11.39 -9.68 -15.93
CA ASP A 98 12.58 -9.68 -15.09
C ASP A 98 12.22 -9.63 -13.59
N VAL A 99 11.25 -8.77 -13.22
CA VAL A 99 10.79 -8.65 -11.83
C VAL A 99 10.31 -9.98 -11.27
N ARG A 100 9.51 -10.73 -12.02
CA ARG A 100 9.05 -12.05 -11.59
C ARG A 100 10.19 -13.07 -11.50
N ARG A 101 11.09 -13.08 -12.47
CA ARG A 101 12.24 -13.99 -12.51
C ARG A 101 13.20 -13.74 -11.35
N LEU A 102 13.46 -12.48 -10.99
CA LEU A 102 14.40 -12.10 -9.94
C LEU A 102 13.77 -12.07 -8.53
N THR A 103 12.55 -12.60 -8.36
CA THR A 103 11.91 -12.69 -7.04
C THR A 103 12.70 -13.51 -6.03
N ILE A 104 13.43 -14.52 -6.49
CA ILE A 104 14.27 -15.41 -5.67
C ILE A 104 15.76 -15.03 -5.72
N ALA A 105 16.10 -13.94 -6.38
CA ALA A 105 17.48 -13.46 -6.47
C ALA A 105 17.92 -12.79 -5.16
N SER A 106 19.24 -12.63 -4.99
CA SER A 106 19.81 -11.96 -3.84
C SER A 106 19.46 -10.46 -3.82
N PRO A 107 19.53 -9.79 -2.64
CA PRO A 107 19.38 -8.35 -2.54
C PRO A 107 20.31 -7.57 -3.48
N GLU A 108 21.55 -8.04 -3.63
CA GLU A 108 22.56 -7.43 -4.49
C GLU A 108 22.20 -7.55 -5.98
N GLU A 109 21.70 -8.70 -6.40
CA GLU A 109 21.22 -8.93 -7.78
C GLU A 109 20.01 -8.06 -8.10
N GLN A 110 19.05 -7.95 -7.18
CA GLN A 110 17.90 -7.08 -7.32
C GLN A 110 18.29 -5.61 -7.39
N ARG A 111 19.22 -5.17 -6.53
CA ARG A 111 19.79 -3.82 -6.57
C ARG A 111 20.51 -3.56 -7.89
N GLY A 112 21.36 -4.48 -8.33
CA GLY A 112 22.08 -4.38 -9.60
C GLY A 112 21.15 -4.26 -10.80
N TRP A 113 20.07 -5.03 -10.79
CA TRP A 113 19.03 -4.94 -11.83
C TRP A 113 18.36 -3.56 -11.83
N MET A 114 17.96 -3.02 -10.66
CA MET A 114 17.38 -1.68 -10.59
C MET A 114 18.33 -0.62 -11.16
N MET A 115 19.59 -0.68 -10.78
CA MET A 115 20.61 0.27 -11.27
C MET A 115 20.85 0.18 -12.79
N GLN A 116 20.69 -1.00 -13.36
CA GLN A 116 20.87 -1.21 -14.82
C GLN A 116 19.63 -0.83 -15.63
N ARG A 117 18.44 -0.99 -15.06
CA ARG A 117 17.17 -0.86 -15.79
C ARG A 117 16.45 0.45 -15.56
N LEU A 118 16.82 1.18 -14.54
CA LEU A 118 16.19 2.44 -14.15
C LEU A 118 17.20 3.58 -14.20
N GLN A 119 16.70 4.77 -14.44
CA GLN A 119 17.44 6.02 -14.40
C GLN A 119 16.84 6.92 -13.31
N PRO A 120 17.61 7.31 -12.29
CA PRO A 120 17.14 8.29 -11.32
C PRO A 120 17.11 9.70 -11.91
N TYR A 121 16.12 10.47 -11.48
CA TYR A 121 15.94 11.87 -11.86
C TYR A 121 15.75 12.72 -10.63
N ARG A 122 16.44 13.86 -10.56
CA ARG A 122 16.07 14.94 -9.64
C ARG A 122 14.92 15.73 -10.25
N ILE A 123 13.84 15.84 -9.51
CA ILE A 123 12.67 16.61 -9.93
C ILE A 123 12.85 18.03 -9.42
N GLU A 124 12.79 19.00 -10.32
CA GLU A 124 12.92 20.42 -10.02
C GLU A 124 11.66 21.16 -10.45
N ALA A 125 11.27 22.17 -9.70
CA ALA A 125 10.31 23.16 -10.15
C ALA A 125 10.88 23.95 -11.35
N LEU A 126 10.03 24.66 -12.09
CA LEU A 126 10.50 25.41 -13.29
C LEU A 126 11.47 26.54 -12.96
N ASP A 127 11.41 27.06 -11.71
CA ASP A 127 12.34 28.06 -11.14
C ASP A 127 13.66 27.46 -10.63
N GLY A 128 13.82 26.15 -10.68
CA GLY A 128 15.03 25.42 -10.27
C GLY A 128 15.01 24.92 -8.83
N GLY A 129 13.96 25.19 -8.05
CA GLY A 129 13.79 24.63 -6.70
C GLY A 129 13.64 23.10 -6.74
N ALA A 130 14.40 22.38 -5.90
CA ALA A 130 14.37 20.91 -5.81
C ALA A 130 13.75 20.40 -4.50
N ASP A 131 13.21 21.29 -3.67
CA ASP A 131 12.53 20.93 -2.44
C ASP A 131 11.15 20.35 -2.76
N GLY A 132 10.86 19.20 -2.19
CA GLY A 132 9.58 18.50 -2.32
C GLY A 132 8.83 18.39 -1.01
N LEU A 133 7.54 18.11 -1.09
CA LEU A 133 6.71 17.78 0.07
C LEU A 133 6.50 16.27 0.13
N LEU A 134 7.01 15.63 1.18
CA LEU A 134 6.68 14.25 1.49
C LEU A 134 5.37 14.23 2.28
N THR A 135 4.38 13.55 1.74
CA THR A 135 3.10 13.34 2.41
C THR A 135 2.92 11.86 2.76
N GLY A 136 2.37 11.60 3.93
CA GLY A 136 2.02 10.25 4.36
C GLY A 136 0.50 10.05 4.35
N TYR A 137 0.06 8.91 3.89
CA TYR A 137 -1.33 8.48 3.98
C TYR A 137 -1.42 7.29 4.91
N PHE A 138 -2.41 7.29 5.78
CA PHE A 138 -2.69 6.13 6.61
C PHE A 138 -4.10 5.61 6.34
N GLU A 139 -4.30 4.33 6.55
CA GLU A 139 -5.60 3.70 6.41
C GLU A 139 -6.27 3.65 7.79
N PRO A 140 -7.30 4.49 8.06
CA PRO A 140 -7.96 4.52 9.37
C PRO A 140 -8.54 3.15 9.72
N TYR A 141 -8.44 2.80 11.01
CA TYR A 141 -9.03 1.58 11.56
C TYR A 141 -10.12 1.98 12.54
N LEU A 142 -11.38 1.65 12.25
CA LEU A 142 -12.53 2.10 13.01
C LEU A 142 -13.36 0.92 13.52
N GLU A 143 -13.92 1.08 14.71
CA GLU A 143 -15.01 0.23 15.18
C GLU A 143 -16.30 0.62 14.47
N ALA A 144 -17.04 -0.37 13.98
CA ALA A 144 -18.28 -0.17 13.24
C ALA A 144 -19.31 -1.25 13.56
N ALA A 145 -20.58 -0.96 13.27
CA ALA A 145 -21.66 -1.95 13.34
C ALA A 145 -22.40 -2.02 12.01
N ARG A 146 -22.98 -3.17 11.71
CA ARG A 146 -23.83 -3.38 10.51
C ARG A 146 -25.14 -2.62 10.63
N LEU A 147 -25.68 -2.50 11.83
CA LEU A 147 -26.93 -1.83 12.13
C LEU A 147 -26.68 -0.64 13.08
N PRO A 148 -27.50 0.40 13.03
CA PRO A 148 -27.45 1.51 13.98
C PRO A 148 -27.83 1.04 15.39
N GLY A 149 -27.28 1.70 16.41
CA GLY A 149 -27.57 1.42 17.81
C GLY A 149 -26.31 1.35 18.66
N ASN A 150 -26.44 1.30 19.97
CA ASN A 150 -25.33 1.22 20.92
C ASN A 150 -24.23 2.26 20.69
N GLY A 151 -24.62 3.48 20.30
CA GLY A 151 -23.69 4.58 19.98
C GLY A 151 -23.15 4.56 18.55
N PHE A 152 -23.42 3.58 17.73
CA PHE A 152 -23.12 3.58 16.31
C PHE A 152 -24.24 4.33 15.57
N VAL A 153 -24.06 5.62 15.32
CA VAL A 153 -25.10 6.53 14.84
C VAL A 153 -24.73 7.23 13.53
N VAL A 154 -23.47 7.19 13.14
CA VAL A 154 -22.97 7.87 11.93
C VAL A 154 -22.89 6.87 10.78
N PRO A 155 -23.75 7.00 9.74
CA PRO A 155 -23.76 6.07 8.62
C PRO A 155 -22.59 6.27 7.67
N LEU A 156 -22.06 5.17 7.16
CA LEU A 156 -21.18 5.12 6.00
C LEU A 156 -22.00 4.56 4.84
N PHE A 157 -22.01 5.24 3.71
CA PHE A 157 -22.88 4.89 2.59
C PHE A 157 -22.12 4.24 1.44
N ALA A 158 -22.75 3.29 0.77
CA ALA A 158 -22.40 2.94 -0.60
C ALA A 158 -22.73 4.12 -1.53
N PRO A 159 -22.04 4.26 -2.68
CA PRO A 159 -22.30 5.35 -3.60
C PRO A 159 -23.76 5.29 -4.09
N PRO A 160 -24.49 6.44 -4.11
CA PRO A 160 -25.82 6.48 -4.71
C PRO A 160 -25.74 6.32 -6.23
N ALA A 161 -26.80 5.83 -6.84
CA ALA A 161 -26.82 5.47 -8.26
C ALA A 161 -26.56 6.67 -9.19
N ASP A 162 -26.91 7.87 -8.76
CA ASP A 162 -26.77 9.13 -9.51
C ASP A 162 -25.46 9.88 -9.23
N LEU A 163 -24.55 9.36 -8.41
CA LEU A 163 -23.31 10.01 -8.03
C LEU A 163 -22.44 10.40 -9.24
N GLY A 164 -22.40 9.58 -10.28
CA GLY A 164 -21.64 9.88 -11.50
C GLY A 164 -22.42 10.67 -12.56
N GLN A 165 -23.75 10.74 -12.44
CA GLN A 165 -24.65 11.35 -13.44
C GLN A 165 -24.90 12.84 -13.14
N ARG A 166 -25.06 13.20 -11.88
CA ARG A 166 -25.18 14.59 -11.41
C ARG A 166 -23.82 15.13 -11.00
N LYS A 167 -23.33 16.17 -11.66
CA LYS A 167 -22.04 16.80 -11.37
C LYS A 167 -22.18 18.31 -11.26
N PRO A 168 -21.80 18.94 -10.13
CA PRO A 168 -21.45 18.29 -8.85
C PRO A 168 -22.67 17.65 -8.18
N TRP A 169 -22.43 16.60 -7.37
CA TRP A 169 -23.45 16.01 -6.52
C TRP A 169 -23.66 16.91 -5.28
N TYR A 170 -24.52 16.55 -4.37
CA TYR A 170 -24.85 17.38 -3.20
C TYR A 170 -23.63 17.72 -2.35
N THR A 171 -23.59 18.94 -1.78
CA THR A 171 -22.59 19.32 -0.78
C THR A 171 -22.80 18.53 0.52
N ARG A 172 -21.80 18.52 1.41
CA ARG A 172 -21.93 17.86 2.72
C ARG A 172 -23.13 18.38 3.50
N GLN A 173 -23.32 19.69 3.55
CA GLN A 173 -24.48 20.31 4.20
C GLN A 173 -25.79 19.83 3.58
N GLN A 174 -25.89 19.79 2.25
CA GLN A 174 -27.07 19.33 1.55
C GLN A 174 -27.35 17.84 1.81
N ILE A 175 -26.34 16.99 1.90
CA ILE A 175 -26.48 15.58 2.26
C ILE A 175 -27.13 15.44 3.64
N GLU A 176 -26.84 16.34 4.56
CA GLU A 176 -27.35 16.30 5.93
C GLU A 176 -28.74 16.96 6.08
N THR A 177 -29.10 17.91 5.19
CA THR A 177 -30.28 18.74 5.38
C THR A 177 -31.35 18.61 4.29
N LEU A 178 -30.99 18.24 3.07
CA LEU A 178 -31.96 18.15 1.96
C LEU A 178 -32.61 16.79 1.88
N ARG A 179 -33.94 16.76 1.80
CA ARG A 179 -34.72 15.52 1.68
C ARG A 179 -34.37 14.69 0.45
N GLU A 180 -34.13 15.35 -0.68
CA GLU A 180 -33.77 14.69 -1.95
C GLU A 180 -32.42 13.97 -1.83
N ALA A 181 -31.41 14.59 -1.19
CA ALA A 181 -30.11 13.99 -0.96
C ALA A 181 -30.23 12.80 0.01
N GLN A 182 -31.02 12.96 1.07
CA GLN A 182 -31.29 11.90 2.04
C GLN A 182 -32.05 10.73 1.41
N ALA A 183 -33.03 11.01 0.54
CA ALA A 183 -33.76 9.99 -0.19
C ALA A 183 -32.85 9.17 -1.12
N ALA A 184 -31.88 9.82 -1.79
CA ALA A 184 -30.90 9.14 -2.63
C ALA A 184 -29.97 8.19 -1.83
N LEU A 185 -29.79 8.44 -0.53
CA LEU A 185 -28.98 7.64 0.39
C LEU A 185 -29.79 6.63 1.21
N GLN A 186 -31.12 6.66 1.11
CA GLN A 186 -31.99 5.76 1.86
C GLN A 186 -31.67 4.29 1.52
N GLY A 187 -31.45 3.47 2.54
CA GLY A 187 -31.07 2.07 2.39
C GLY A 187 -29.66 1.82 1.85
N LYS A 188 -28.84 2.86 1.71
CA LYS A 188 -27.45 2.75 1.22
C LYS A 188 -26.40 2.64 2.33
N ALA A 189 -26.77 2.75 3.59
CA ALA A 189 -25.83 2.59 4.71
C ALA A 189 -25.28 1.16 4.71
N ILE A 190 -23.95 1.04 4.63
CA ILE A 190 -23.21 -0.23 4.61
C ILE A 190 -22.62 -0.56 5.99
N ALA A 191 -22.40 0.45 6.80
CA ALA A 191 -21.93 0.34 8.17
C ALA A 191 -22.26 1.63 8.94
N TRP A 192 -22.14 1.58 10.26
CA TRP A 192 -22.34 2.70 11.16
C TRP A 192 -21.13 2.82 12.09
N VAL A 193 -20.62 4.03 12.27
CA VAL A 193 -19.53 4.33 13.20
C VAL A 193 -20.02 5.25 14.33
N ARG A 194 -19.20 5.44 15.38
CA ARG A 194 -19.62 6.22 16.54
C ARG A 194 -19.35 7.71 16.38
N ASP A 195 -18.20 8.04 15.78
CA ASP A 195 -17.63 9.37 15.80
C ASP A 195 -17.69 10.00 14.39
N PRO A 196 -18.41 11.15 14.24
CA PRO A 196 -18.49 11.84 12.96
C PRO A 196 -17.13 12.39 12.48
N VAL A 197 -16.20 12.73 13.39
CA VAL A 197 -14.85 13.17 13.01
C VAL A 197 -14.05 12.01 12.40
N GLN A 198 -14.14 10.83 12.99
CA GLN A 198 -13.50 9.64 12.41
C GLN A 198 -14.11 9.27 11.05
N ALA A 199 -15.44 9.40 10.88
CA ALA A 199 -16.09 9.22 9.58
C ALA A 199 -15.59 10.25 8.55
N MET A 200 -15.43 11.51 8.96
CA MET A 200 -14.88 12.57 8.10
C MET A 200 -13.44 12.25 7.68
N VAL A 201 -12.59 11.84 8.62
CA VAL A 201 -11.19 11.42 8.32
C VAL A 201 -11.18 10.26 7.34
N LEU A 202 -12.02 9.24 7.55
CA LEU A 202 -12.17 8.11 6.64
C LEU A 202 -12.55 8.57 5.21
N HIS A 203 -13.50 9.50 5.08
CA HIS A 203 -13.89 10.04 3.78
C HIS A 203 -12.77 10.85 3.12
N ILE A 204 -11.97 11.60 3.88
CA ILE A 204 -10.81 12.35 3.37
C ILE A 204 -9.71 11.40 2.90
N GLN A 205 -9.43 10.34 3.66
CA GLN A 205 -8.43 9.32 3.29
C GLN A 205 -8.90 8.45 2.09
N GLY A 206 -10.21 8.31 1.91
CA GLY A 206 -10.81 7.56 0.80
C GLY A 206 -10.77 6.04 0.96
N SER A 207 -10.07 5.50 1.93
CA SER A 207 -10.06 4.08 2.28
C SER A 207 -9.89 3.90 3.78
N GLY A 208 -10.24 2.71 4.30
CA GLY A 208 -10.10 2.40 5.71
C GLY A 208 -10.45 0.95 6.01
N ARG A 209 -10.22 0.55 7.26
CA ARG A 209 -10.57 -0.78 7.78
C ARG A 209 -11.59 -0.64 8.88
N LEU A 210 -12.62 -1.48 8.83
CA LEU A 210 -13.65 -1.54 9.86
C LEU A 210 -13.57 -2.87 10.59
N ARG A 211 -13.50 -2.81 11.92
CA ARG A 211 -13.92 -3.94 12.76
C ARG A 211 -15.43 -3.88 12.86
N LEU A 212 -16.08 -4.63 11.98
CA LEU A 212 -17.52 -4.59 11.81
C LEU A 212 -18.19 -5.63 12.69
N GLN A 213 -19.04 -5.16 13.61
CA GLN A 213 -19.96 -6.01 14.35
C GLN A 213 -21.16 -6.31 13.46
N GLU A 214 -21.35 -7.57 13.13
CA GLU A 214 -22.51 -8.05 12.36
C GLU A 214 -23.75 -8.15 13.22
N ALA A 215 -24.91 -8.31 12.58
CA ALA A 215 -26.21 -8.39 13.29
C ALA A 215 -26.32 -9.62 14.20
N ASP A 216 -25.60 -10.70 13.92
CA ASP A 216 -25.53 -11.92 14.73
C ASP A 216 -24.52 -11.82 15.88
N GLY A 217 -23.88 -10.66 16.07
CA GLY A 217 -22.87 -10.41 17.11
C GLY A 217 -21.44 -10.84 16.73
N SER A 218 -21.25 -11.48 15.57
CA SER A 218 -19.91 -11.82 15.08
C SER A 218 -19.15 -10.56 14.66
N GLN A 219 -17.80 -10.65 14.60
CA GLN A 219 -16.94 -9.56 14.16
C GLN A 219 -16.19 -9.94 12.89
N ARG A 220 -16.13 -9.00 11.97
CA ARG A 220 -15.37 -9.13 10.72
C ARG A 220 -14.48 -7.93 10.48
N LEU A 221 -13.28 -8.18 9.96
CA LEU A 221 -12.44 -7.12 9.40
C LEU A 221 -12.85 -6.88 7.95
N VAL A 222 -13.32 -5.67 7.67
CA VAL A 222 -13.75 -5.24 6.33
C VAL A 222 -12.90 -4.08 5.89
N ARG A 223 -12.43 -4.10 4.65
CA ARG A 223 -11.73 -2.97 4.03
C ARG A 223 -12.70 -2.18 3.18
N LEU A 224 -12.75 -0.86 3.40
CA LEU A 224 -13.45 0.08 2.54
C LEU A 224 -12.49 0.62 1.49
N ALA A 225 -12.96 0.69 0.25
CA ALA A 225 -12.25 1.28 -0.87
C ALA A 225 -12.96 2.54 -1.35
N PHE A 226 -12.19 3.46 -1.91
CA PHE A 226 -12.72 4.65 -2.56
C PHE A 226 -13.66 4.25 -3.72
N ALA A 227 -14.83 4.86 -3.76
CA ALA A 227 -15.83 4.60 -4.78
C ALA A 227 -16.11 5.81 -5.67
N GLY A 228 -16.00 7.03 -5.14
CA GLY A 228 -16.22 8.25 -5.90
C GLY A 228 -16.29 9.49 -5.01
N THR A 229 -16.29 10.65 -5.65
CA THR A 229 -16.47 11.96 -5.00
C THR A 229 -17.79 12.58 -5.40
N ASN A 230 -18.21 13.59 -4.64
CA ASN A 230 -19.36 14.44 -4.99
C ASN A 230 -19.02 15.54 -6.00
N ASP A 231 -17.79 15.59 -6.51
CA ASP A 231 -17.26 16.60 -7.47
C ASP A 231 -17.49 18.06 -7.01
N GLN A 232 -17.66 18.30 -5.72
CA GLN A 232 -17.69 19.64 -5.15
C GLN A 232 -16.29 20.22 -5.02
N PRO A 233 -16.10 21.55 -5.16
CA PRO A 233 -14.82 22.17 -4.89
C PRO A 233 -14.35 21.87 -3.47
N TYR A 234 -13.07 21.51 -3.35
CA TYR A 234 -12.49 21.24 -2.04
C TYR A 234 -12.49 22.47 -1.15
N LYS A 235 -13.02 22.34 0.06
CA LYS A 235 -12.96 23.34 1.12
C LYS A 235 -12.33 22.73 2.36
N SER A 236 -11.16 23.21 2.74
CA SER A 236 -10.47 22.71 3.94
C SER A 236 -11.21 23.13 5.21
N VAL A 237 -11.60 22.17 6.02
CA VAL A 237 -12.19 22.41 7.36
C VAL A 237 -11.20 23.18 8.24
N GLY A 238 -9.92 22.77 8.25
CA GLY A 238 -8.89 23.42 9.04
C GLY A 238 -8.69 24.89 8.62
N ARG A 239 -8.65 25.16 7.31
CA ARG A 239 -8.55 26.55 6.82
C ARG A 239 -9.75 27.38 7.22
N TRP A 240 -10.96 26.84 7.10
CA TRP A 240 -12.18 27.54 7.51
C TRP A 240 -12.16 27.88 9.01
N LEU A 241 -11.77 26.92 9.87
CA LEU A 241 -11.66 27.16 11.31
C LEU A 241 -10.63 28.25 11.65
N LEU A 242 -9.49 28.28 10.95
CA LEU A 242 -8.49 29.34 11.07
C LEU A 242 -9.06 30.71 10.65
N ASP A 243 -9.72 30.79 9.51
CA ASP A 243 -10.30 32.04 8.97
C ASP A 243 -11.40 32.59 9.86
N GLN A 244 -12.09 31.71 10.62
CA GLN A 244 -13.07 32.12 11.64
C GLN A 244 -12.44 32.43 13.02
N GLY A 245 -11.12 32.25 13.17
CA GLY A 245 -10.45 32.45 14.46
C GLY A 245 -10.80 31.42 15.54
N LEU A 246 -11.37 30.26 15.14
CA LEU A 246 -11.88 29.24 16.06
C LEU A 246 -10.78 28.28 16.53
N VAL A 247 -9.68 28.17 15.80
CA VAL A 247 -8.49 27.41 16.17
C VAL A 247 -7.24 28.25 15.92
N ARG A 248 -6.17 27.95 16.66
CA ARG A 248 -4.86 28.62 16.48
C ARG A 248 -4.02 27.98 15.38
N ASP A 249 -4.22 26.69 15.16
CA ASP A 249 -3.59 25.93 14.09
C ASP A 249 -4.59 24.94 13.48
N ALA A 250 -4.34 24.52 12.24
CA ALA A 250 -5.18 23.57 11.52
C ALA A 250 -4.63 22.14 11.57
N THR A 251 -3.91 21.79 12.63
CA THR A 251 -3.48 20.42 12.88
C THR A 251 -4.66 19.51 13.23
N TRP A 252 -4.56 18.22 12.97
CA TRP A 252 -5.61 17.27 13.34
C TRP A 252 -5.93 17.29 14.84
N PRO A 253 -4.96 17.33 15.76
CA PRO A 253 -5.24 17.51 17.19
C PRO A 253 -6.03 18.77 17.49
N GLY A 254 -5.67 19.91 16.88
CA GLY A 254 -6.37 21.19 17.08
C GLY A 254 -7.81 21.16 16.57
N ILE A 255 -8.04 20.62 15.36
CA ILE A 255 -9.38 20.45 14.78
C ILE A 255 -10.23 19.52 15.64
N THR A 256 -9.68 18.35 16.04
CA THR A 256 -10.40 17.37 16.84
C THR A 256 -10.77 17.91 18.21
N ALA A 257 -9.85 18.61 18.88
CA ALA A 257 -10.11 19.22 20.18
C ALA A 257 -11.24 20.25 20.09
N TRP A 258 -11.24 21.08 19.04
CA TRP A 258 -12.30 22.06 18.82
C TRP A 258 -13.67 21.37 18.61
N VAL A 259 -13.75 20.36 17.75
CA VAL A 259 -15.01 19.64 17.48
C VAL A 259 -15.55 18.93 18.72
N GLN A 260 -14.66 18.41 19.60
CA GLN A 260 -15.09 17.74 20.85
C GLN A 260 -15.63 18.73 21.90
N GLN A 261 -15.31 20.01 21.80
CA GLN A 261 -15.72 21.05 22.73
C GLN A 261 -16.95 21.82 22.27
N ASN A 262 -17.38 21.69 21.03
CA ASN A 262 -18.48 22.43 20.39
C ASN A 262 -19.44 21.50 19.66
#